data_bae68296a7e55b062007a2cf54ef8928
#
_entry.id   bae68296a7e55b062007a2cf54ef8928
#
_cell.length_a   1.000
_cell.length_b   1.000
_cell.length_c   1.000
_cell.angle_alpha   90.00
_cell.angle_beta   90.00
_cell.angle_gamma   90.00
#
_symmetry.space_group_name_H-M   'P 1'
#
loop_
_entity.id
_entity.type
_entity.pdbx_description
1 polymer ?
#
loop_
_entity_poly.entity_id
_entity_poly.type
_entity_poly.pdbx_seq_one_letter_code
_entity_poly.pdbx_strand_id
1 'polypeptide(L)'
;MTIGWHFDNTYSKLSNTFKEDIKPTPVHDPELIILNKELAKDLNLDFSKIDTKDLAKLFSGNLLPEGTSTIAQAYAGHQFGHFTMLGDGRAVLLGEHLVNKDNRFDIQFKGSGKTAFSRNGDGRAALGPMLREYIISEAMNSLKIPTTRSLAVVKTGEEVVR
;
A
#
# COMPACT_ATOMS: atom_id res chain seq x y z
N MET A 1 -12.66 5.49 -18.30
CA MET A 1 -13.45 4.80 -17.26
C MET A 1 -12.79 5.08 -15.94
N THR A 2 -13.52 5.57 -14.96
CA THR A 2 -12.97 5.91 -13.64
C THR A 2 -13.19 4.72 -12.71
N ILE A 3 -12.11 4.20 -12.10
CA ILE A 3 -12.17 3.14 -11.06
C ILE A 3 -12.93 3.63 -9.82
N GLY A 4 -12.99 4.94 -9.61
CA GLY A 4 -13.61 5.56 -8.44
C GLY A 4 -12.62 6.12 -7.42
N TRP A 5 -11.32 6.17 -7.75
CA TRP A 5 -10.34 6.80 -6.87
C TRP A 5 -10.66 8.29 -6.65
N HIS A 6 -10.62 8.69 -5.39
CA HIS A 6 -10.81 10.08 -4.98
C HIS A 6 -9.82 10.41 -3.87
N PHE A 7 -8.64 10.92 -4.23
CA PHE A 7 -7.57 11.22 -3.29
C PHE A 7 -7.63 12.66 -2.78
N ASP A 8 -7.51 12.82 -1.45
CA ASP A 8 -7.29 14.09 -0.75
C ASP A 8 -5.98 14.02 0.04
N ASN A 9 -4.89 14.30 -0.60
CA ASN A 9 -3.53 14.05 -0.13
C ASN A 9 -3.11 15.07 0.95
N THR A 10 -3.67 14.99 2.15
CA THR A 10 -3.36 15.91 3.24
C THR A 10 -2.00 15.64 3.86
N TYR A 11 -1.63 14.35 4.02
CA TYR A 11 -0.35 13.97 4.60
C TYR A 11 0.84 14.41 3.74
N SER A 12 0.72 14.30 2.43
CA SER A 12 1.78 14.73 1.51
C SER A 12 2.07 16.24 1.55
N LYS A 13 1.17 17.04 2.11
CA LYS A 13 1.36 18.50 2.32
C LYS A 13 2.20 18.83 3.56
N LEU A 14 2.48 17.85 4.43
CA LEU A 14 3.35 18.05 5.58
C LEU A 14 4.80 18.30 5.16
N SER A 15 5.59 18.86 6.06
CA SER A 15 7.02 19.11 5.81
C SER A 15 7.79 17.80 5.60
N ASN A 16 8.93 17.88 4.92
CA ASN A 16 9.81 16.74 4.67
C ASN A 16 10.41 16.11 5.95
N THR A 17 10.19 16.70 7.11
CA THR A 17 10.48 16.06 8.40
C THR A 17 9.61 14.84 8.65
N PHE A 18 8.39 14.80 8.09
CA PHE A 18 7.40 13.75 8.32
C PHE A 18 7.29 12.75 7.18
N LYS A 19 7.95 12.99 6.07
CA LYS A 19 7.82 12.16 4.86
C LYS A 19 9.01 12.28 3.92
N GLU A 20 9.13 11.31 3.04
CA GLU A 20 9.92 11.34 1.81
C GLU A 20 8.99 11.19 0.61
N ASP A 21 9.13 12.06 -0.39
CA ASP A 21 8.43 11.87 -1.68
C ASP A 21 9.12 10.77 -2.46
N ILE A 22 8.42 9.67 -2.75
CA ILE A 22 8.98 8.47 -3.35
C ILE A 22 7.97 7.80 -4.28
N LYS A 23 8.44 7.16 -5.32
CA LYS A 23 7.61 6.30 -6.17
C LYS A 23 7.89 4.84 -5.88
N PRO A 24 6.88 3.96 -6.01
CA PRO A 24 7.13 2.52 -6.01
C PRO A 24 8.18 2.15 -7.05
N THR A 25 9.06 1.22 -6.70
CA THR A 25 10.03 0.68 -7.66
C THR A 25 9.31 -0.26 -8.62
N PRO A 26 9.34 -0.02 -9.94
CA PRO A 26 8.71 -0.90 -10.93
C PRO A 26 9.18 -2.34 -10.81
N VAL A 27 8.31 -3.27 -11.20
CA VAL A 27 8.58 -4.71 -11.19
C VAL A 27 8.41 -5.30 -12.58
N HIS A 28 9.11 -6.42 -12.85
CA HIS A 28 9.25 -6.98 -14.19
C HIS A 28 8.00 -7.72 -14.66
N ASP A 29 7.46 -8.59 -13.81
CA ASP A 29 6.40 -9.54 -14.18
C ASP A 29 5.32 -9.61 -13.09
N PRO A 30 4.52 -8.55 -12.95
CA PRO A 30 3.47 -8.51 -11.94
C PRO A 30 2.32 -9.45 -12.28
N GLU A 31 1.90 -10.24 -11.29
CA GLU A 31 0.76 -11.14 -11.38
C GLU A 31 -0.20 -10.88 -10.21
N LEU A 32 -1.49 -10.70 -10.52
CA LEU A 32 -2.51 -10.53 -9.49
C LEU A 32 -2.86 -11.90 -8.88
N ILE A 33 -2.63 -12.05 -7.59
CA ILE A 33 -2.93 -13.28 -6.85
C ILE A 33 -4.29 -13.18 -6.17
N ILE A 34 -4.59 -12.05 -5.53
CA ILE A 34 -5.85 -11.81 -4.83
C ILE A 34 -6.34 -10.40 -5.12
N LEU A 35 -7.63 -10.26 -5.37
CA LEU A 35 -8.36 -9.00 -5.30
C LEU A 35 -9.52 -9.16 -4.30
N ASN A 36 -9.54 -8.33 -3.28
CA ASN A 36 -10.60 -8.27 -2.28
C ASN A 36 -11.79 -7.46 -2.83
N LYS A 37 -12.70 -8.14 -3.49
CA LYS A 37 -13.85 -7.51 -4.15
C LYS A 37 -14.83 -6.86 -3.16
N GLU A 38 -14.97 -7.43 -1.96
CA GLU A 38 -15.83 -6.87 -0.92
C GLU A 38 -15.23 -5.56 -0.39
N LEU A 39 -13.93 -5.53 -0.09
CA LEU A 39 -13.26 -4.30 0.31
C LEU A 39 -13.27 -3.25 -0.80
N ALA A 40 -13.09 -3.65 -2.06
CA ALA A 40 -13.20 -2.73 -3.19
C ALA A 40 -14.58 -2.06 -3.22
N LYS A 41 -15.65 -2.83 -3.03
CA LYS A 41 -17.01 -2.31 -2.94
C LYS A 41 -17.20 -1.36 -1.75
N ASP A 42 -16.68 -1.73 -0.58
CA ASP A 42 -16.72 -0.87 0.62
C ASP A 42 -16.01 0.47 0.40
N LEU A 43 -14.99 0.47 -0.45
CA LEU A 43 -14.24 1.66 -0.85
C LEU A 43 -14.82 2.40 -2.07
N ASN A 44 -15.99 1.99 -2.58
CA ASN A 44 -16.60 2.53 -3.80
C ASN A 44 -15.70 2.43 -5.05
N LEU A 45 -14.87 1.38 -5.13
CA LEU A 45 -13.97 1.12 -6.25
C LEU A 45 -14.52 0.02 -7.15
N ASP A 46 -14.60 0.29 -8.44
CA ASP A 46 -15.06 -0.67 -9.45
C ASP A 46 -13.91 -1.12 -10.38
N PHE A 47 -13.45 -2.33 -10.18
CA PHE A 47 -12.44 -2.98 -11.00
C PHE A 47 -13.01 -3.95 -12.06
N SER A 48 -14.33 -4.05 -12.19
CA SER A 48 -14.99 -5.06 -13.02
C SER A 48 -14.66 -4.97 -14.51
N LYS A 49 -14.25 -3.80 -14.98
CA LYS A 49 -13.93 -3.52 -16.39
C LYS A 49 -12.42 -3.46 -16.67
N ILE A 50 -11.60 -3.76 -15.69
CA ILE A 50 -10.14 -3.75 -15.80
C ILE A 50 -9.66 -5.18 -15.97
N ASP A 51 -8.81 -5.42 -16.95
CA ASP A 51 -8.26 -6.75 -17.10
C ASP A 51 -7.25 -7.11 -16.00
N THR A 52 -7.00 -8.41 -15.80
CA THR A 52 -6.14 -8.90 -14.72
C THR A 52 -4.70 -8.41 -14.83
N LYS A 53 -4.19 -8.20 -16.05
CA LYS A 53 -2.83 -7.72 -16.28
C LYS A 53 -2.68 -6.25 -15.88
N ASP A 54 -3.68 -5.43 -16.19
CA ASP A 54 -3.66 -4.03 -15.80
C ASP A 54 -3.93 -3.85 -14.30
N LEU A 55 -4.74 -4.72 -13.69
CA LEU A 55 -4.84 -4.80 -12.22
C LEU A 55 -3.50 -5.19 -11.57
N ALA A 56 -2.78 -6.14 -12.16
CA ALA A 56 -1.46 -6.51 -11.65
C ALA A 56 -0.47 -5.33 -11.72
N LYS A 57 -0.45 -4.57 -12.81
CA LYS A 57 0.37 -3.35 -12.94
C LYS A 57 -0.05 -2.28 -11.94
N LEU A 58 -1.37 -2.08 -11.74
CA LEU A 58 -1.90 -1.11 -10.79
C LEU A 58 -1.46 -1.45 -9.36
N PHE A 59 -1.69 -2.69 -8.91
CA PHE A 59 -1.40 -3.09 -7.54
C PHE A 59 0.07 -3.42 -7.26
N SER A 60 0.90 -3.54 -8.29
CA SER A 60 2.37 -3.61 -8.15
C SER A 60 3.04 -2.25 -8.07
N GLY A 61 2.32 -1.16 -8.40
CA GLY A 61 2.89 0.19 -8.48
C GLY A 61 3.52 0.54 -9.83
N ASN A 62 3.45 -0.34 -10.83
CA ASN A 62 3.89 -0.05 -12.20
C ASN A 62 3.00 0.99 -12.89
N LEU A 63 1.74 1.05 -12.49
CA LEU A 63 0.79 2.11 -12.82
C LEU A 63 0.28 2.73 -11.52
N LEU A 64 0.15 4.04 -11.50
CA LEU A 64 -0.41 4.75 -10.35
C LEU A 64 -1.76 5.36 -10.73
N PRO A 65 -2.77 5.30 -9.84
CA PRO A 65 -4.01 6.02 -10.04
C PRO A 65 -3.78 7.53 -10.18
N GLU A 66 -4.61 8.17 -10.98
CA GLU A 66 -4.61 9.63 -11.06
C GLU A 66 -4.93 10.25 -9.69
N GLY A 67 -4.28 11.36 -9.36
CA GLY A 67 -4.46 12.08 -8.11
C GLY A 67 -3.62 11.54 -6.94
N THR A 68 -2.81 10.49 -7.13
CA THR A 68 -1.91 10.01 -6.08
C THR A 68 -0.77 10.99 -5.80
N SER A 69 -0.32 11.05 -4.54
CA SER A 69 0.87 11.78 -4.10
C SER A 69 1.70 10.86 -3.21
N THR A 70 2.55 10.06 -3.86
CA THR A 70 3.21 8.92 -3.24
C THR A 70 4.35 9.34 -2.31
N ILE A 71 4.29 8.86 -1.06
CA ILE A 71 5.25 9.17 0.00
C ILE A 71 5.60 7.94 0.84
N ALA A 72 6.77 7.95 1.45
CA ALA A 72 7.12 7.13 2.60
C ALA A 72 7.02 7.98 3.87
N GLN A 73 6.30 7.51 4.88
CA GLN A 73 6.05 8.25 6.11
C GLN A 73 7.23 8.10 7.07
N ALA A 74 7.64 9.22 7.71
CA ALA A 74 8.57 9.22 8.83
C ALA A 74 7.79 9.13 10.15
N TYR A 75 8.24 8.30 11.07
CA TYR A 75 7.67 8.19 12.41
C TYR A 75 8.73 7.86 13.43
N ALA A 76 8.38 7.99 14.71
CA ALA A 76 9.26 7.71 15.82
C ALA A 76 8.51 6.96 16.91
N GLY A 77 9.23 6.16 17.66
CA GLY A 77 8.63 5.40 18.75
C GLY A 77 9.63 4.56 19.53
N HIS A 78 9.12 3.88 20.54
CA HIS A 78 9.89 2.94 21.34
C HIS A 78 10.02 1.60 20.62
N GLN A 79 11.21 1.33 20.10
CA GLN A 79 11.53 0.07 19.45
C GLN A 79 13.00 -0.29 19.74
N PHE A 80 13.33 -1.57 19.80
CA PHE A 80 14.66 -2.06 20.15
C PHE A 80 15.17 -1.64 21.54
N GLY A 81 14.27 -1.43 22.51
CA GLY A 81 14.61 -1.04 23.87
C GLY A 81 14.92 0.45 24.09
N HIS A 82 14.81 1.27 23.06
CA HIS A 82 15.04 2.72 23.15
C HIS A 82 14.15 3.49 22.17
N PHE A 83 14.10 4.82 22.33
CA PHE A 83 13.40 5.68 21.38
C PHE A 83 14.16 5.71 20.05
N THR A 84 13.44 5.47 18.95
CA THR A 84 14.02 5.31 17.63
C THR A 84 13.26 6.15 16.60
N MET A 85 14.00 6.86 15.75
CA MET A 85 13.45 7.50 14.55
C MET A 85 13.43 6.50 13.42
N LEU A 86 12.26 6.27 12.86
CA LEU A 86 11.98 5.26 11.85
C LEU A 86 11.19 5.85 10.67
N GLY A 87 10.64 4.98 9.87
CA GLY A 87 9.76 5.30 8.77
C GLY A 87 9.36 4.07 7.98
N ASP A 88 8.61 4.29 6.92
CA ASP A 88 8.10 3.26 6.01
C ASP A 88 9.23 2.68 5.15
N GLY A 89 9.99 1.72 5.70
CA GLY A 89 11.15 1.13 5.03
C GLY A 89 10.81 0.20 3.85
N ARG A 90 9.54 -0.12 3.64
CA ARG A 90 9.05 -0.94 2.52
C ARG A 90 7.60 -0.64 2.17
N ALA A 91 7.08 0.48 2.62
CA ALA A 91 5.72 0.88 2.32
C ALA A 91 5.72 2.26 1.66
N VAL A 92 4.76 2.47 0.77
CA VAL A 92 4.54 3.73 0.07
C VAL A 92 3.06 4.05 0.14
N LEU A 93 2.72 5.14 0.82
CA LEU A 93 1.37 5.68 0.83
C LEU A 93 1.08 6.29 -0.54
N LEU A 94 -0.02 5.90 -1.18
CA LEU A 94 -0.49 6.48 -2.43
C LEU A 94 -1.25 7.78 -2.21
N GLY A 95 -1.95 7.85 -1.11
CA GLY A 95 -2.79 8.96 -0.70
C GLY A 95 -3.94 8.51 0.18
N GLU A 96 -4.76 9.47 0.58
CA GLU A 96 -5.92 9.28 1.43
C GLU A 96 -7.17 9.28 0.55
N HIS A 97 -7.78 8.10 0.37
CA HIS A 97 -8.97 7.91 -0.44
C HIS A 97 -10.24 8.29 0.34
N LEU A 98 -11.06 9.15 -0.23
CA LEU A 98 -12.36 9.54 0.32
C LEU A 98 -13.47 8.66 -0.27
N VAL A 99 -14.08 7.82 0.55
CA VAL A 99 -15.30 7.09 0.19
C VAL A 99 -16.52 8.03 0.22
N ASN A 100 -16.53 8.93 1.22
CA ASN A 100 -17.48 10.01 1.37
C ASN A 100 -16.86 11.12 2.24
N LYS A 101 -17.62 12.13 2.64
CA LYS A 101 -17.12 13.28 3.41
C LYS A 101 -16.53 12.90 4.78
N ASP A 102 -16.99 11.80 5.38
CA ASP A 102 -16.66 11.40 6.75
C ASP A 102 -15.69 10.21 6.80
N ASN A 103 -15.54 9.48 5.69
CA ASN A 103 -14.75 8.25 5.62
C ASN A 103 -13.55 8.41 4.69
N ARG A 104 -12.39 8.50 5.31
CA ARG A 104 -11.07 8.62 4.68
C ARG A 104 -10.24 7.37 4.99
N PHE A 105 -9.61 6.81 3.99
CA PHE A 105 -8.78 5.62 4.11
C PHE A 105 -7.41 5.84 3.44
N ASP A 106 -6.36 5.53 4.17
CA ASP A 106 -5.01 5.48 3.61
C ASP A 106 -4.89 4.28 2.67
N ILE A 107 -4.46 4.54 1.44
CA ILE A 107 -4.15 3.49 0.46
C ILE A 107 -2.63 3.39 0.35
N GLN A 108 -2.10 2.22 0.71
CA GLN A 108 -0.67 2.02 0.85
C GLN A 108 -0.22 0.74 0.15
N PHE A 109 0.91 0.81 -0.54
CA PHE A 109 1.64 -0.38 -0.97
C PHE A 109 2.59 -0.85 0.12
N LYS A 110 2.77 -2.18 0.22
CA LYS A 110 3.75 -2.80 1.11
C LYS A 110 4.62 -3.77 0.33
N GLY A 111 5.92 -3.62 0.46
CA GLY A 111 6.89 -4.36 -0.35
C GLY A 111 7.14 -3.73 -1.72
N SER A 112 6.86 -2.44 -1.88
CA SER A 112 6.89 -1.72 -3.16
C SER A 112 8.27 -1.16 -3.54
N GLY A 113 9.30 -1.52 -2.82
CA GLY A 113 10.67 -1.11 -3.09
C GLY A 113 11.30 -0.26 -2.00
N LYS A 114 12.52 0.18 -2.27
CA LYS A 114 13.37 0.88 -1.32
C LYS A 114 12.90 2.32 -1.11
N THR A 115 12.93 2.77 0.17
CA THR A 115 12.72 4.16 0.61
C THR A 115 13.92 4.64 1.43
N ALA A 116 13.97 5.91 1.84
CA ALA A 116 15.01 6.41 2.75
C ALA A 116 15.04 5.66 4.09
N PHE A 117 13.93 5.02 4.47
CA PHE A 117 13.79 4.30 5.73
C PHE A 117 14.07 2.79 5.63
N SER A 118 14.48 2.28 4.46
CA SER A 118 14.69 0.83 4.24
C SER A 118 15.92 0.27 4.94
N ARG A 119 16.80 1.13 5.49
CA ARG A 119 18.10 0.72 6.05
C ARG A 119 18.92 -0.04 5.00
N ASN A 120 19.29 -1.28 5.30
CA ASN A 120 20.04 -2.17 4.37
C ASN A 120 19.12 -3.10 3.57
N GLY A 121 17.80 -3.02 3.73
CA GLY A 121 16.83 -3.85 3.02
C GLY A 121 16.54 -3.34 1.61
N ASP A 122 15.98 -4.22 0.78
CA ASP A 122 15.55 -3.92 -0.60
C ASP A 122 14.16 -3.25 -0.68
N GLY A 123 13.46 -3.12 0.47
CA GLY A 123 12.11 -2.58 0.53
C GLY A 123 11.05 -3.52 -0.06
N ARG A 124 11.39 -4.76 -0.39
CA ARG A 124 10.49 -5.78 -0.91
C ARG A 124 9.86 -6.61 0.22
N ALA A 125 8.84 -7.38 -0.13
CA ALA A 125 8.18 -8.31 0.77
C ALA A 125 7.93 -9.65 0.08
N ALA A 126 8.28 -10.75 0.75
CA ALA A 126 8.01 -12.08 0.23
C ALA A 126 6.49 -12.37 0.20
N LEU A 127 6.04 -13.13 -0.80
CA LEU A 127 4.62 -13.42 -1.03
C LEU A 127 3.94 -14.09 0.18
N GLY A 128 4.58 -15.08 0.79
CA GLY A 128 4.00 -15.81 1.93
C GLY A 128 3.60 -14.92 3.11
N PRO A 129 4.45 -14.02 3.62
CA PRO A 129 4.07 -13.02 4.60
C PRO A 129 2.89 -12.14 4.19
N MET A 130 2.82 -11.70 2.93
CA MET A 130 1.72 -10.85 2.44
C MET A 130 0.40 -11.61 2.39
N LEU A 131 0.41 -12.87 1.99
CA LEU A 131 -0.77 -13.74 2.05
C LEU A 131 -1.25 -13.95 3.50
N ARG A 132 -0.33 -14.14 4.46
CA ARG A 132 -0.70 -14.21 5.89
C ARG A 132 -1.32 -12.91 6.38
N GLU A 133 -0.77 -11.76 6.02
CA GLU A 133 -1.35 -10.46 6.39
C GLU A 133 -2.76 -10.32 5.81
N TYR A 134 -2.99 -10.72 4.57
CA TYR A 134 -4.32 -10.73 3.96
C TYR A 134 -5.30 -11.59 4.79
N ILE A 135 -4.97 -12.85 5.02
CA ILE A 135 -5.84 -13.81 5.74
C ILE A 135 -6.16 -13.30 7.15
N ILE A 136 -5.16 -12.85 7.89
CA ILE A 136 -5.34 -12.41 9.28
C ILE A 136 -6.11 -11.10 9.36
N SER A 137 -5.83 -10.13 8.48
CA SER A 137 -6.55 -8.86 8.48
C SER A 137 -8.04 -9.04 8.16
N GLU A 138 -8.39 -9.91 7.23
CA GLU A 138 -9.79 -10.22 6.93
C GLU A 138 -10.46 -11.02 8.07
N ALA A 139 -9.75 -11.93 8.72
CA ALA A 139 -10.25 -12.61 9.91
C ALA A 139 -10.53 -11.63 11.06
N MET A 140 -9.60 -10.71 11.33
CA MET A 140 -9.76 -9.65 12.34
C MET A 140 -10.96 -8.75 12.01
N ASN A 141 -11.10 -8.32 10.76
CA ASN A 141 -12.25 -7.54 10.32
C ASN A 141 -13.57 -8.30 10.54
N SER A 142 -13.62 -9.59 10.23
CA SER A 142 -14.80 -10.44 10.45
C SER A 142 -15.17 -10.56 11.92
N LEU A 143 -14.18 -10.55 12.81
CA LEU A 143 -14.35 -10.53 14.26
C LEU A 143 -14.69 -9.13 14.82
N LYS A 144 -14.84 -8.11 13.96
CA LYS A 144 -15.08 -6.71 14.34
C LYS A 144 -13.94 -6.08 15.17
N ILE A 145 -12.73 -6.56 14.98
CA ILE A 145 -11.52 -5.98 15.57
C ILE A 145 -10.94 -4.98 14.55
N PRO A 146 -10.79 -3.70 14.92
CA PRO A 146 -10.21 -2.70 14.03
C PRO A 146 -8.82 -3.11 13.55
N THR A 147 -8.61 -3.09 12.24
CA THR A 147 -7.35 -3.50 11.61
C THR A 147 -7.19 -2.84 10.25
N THR A 148 -5.97 -2.77 9.75
CA THR A 148 -5.73 -2.52 8.33
C THR A 148 -6.24 -3.70 7.51
N ARG A 149 -6.74 -3.43 6.30
CA ARG A 149 -7.23 -4.48 5.40
C ARG A 149 -6.41 -4.50 4.12
N SER A 150 -6.33 -5.66 3.48
CA SER A 150 -5.59 -5.83 2.23
C SER A 150 -6.55 -5.82 1.04
N LEU A 151 -6.39 -4.85 0.13
CA LEU A 151 -7.21 -4.72 -1.06
C LEU A 151 -6.80 -5.71 -2.15
N ALA A 152 -5.48 -5.91 -2.31
CA ALA A 152 -4.94 -6.87 -3.27
C ALA A 152 -3.61 -7.46 -2.79
N VAL A 153 -3.27 -8.62 -3.33
CA VAL A 153 -1.94 -9.22 -3.22
C VAL A 153 -1.45 -9.53 -4.63
N VAL A 154 -0.24 -9.06 -4.94
CA VAL A 154 0.43 -9.31 -6.21
C VAL A 154 1.76 -10.01 -6.00
N LYS A 155 2.15 -10.84 -6.96
CA LYS A 155 3.49 -11.38 -7.11
C LYS A 155 4.26 -10.48 -8.09
N THR A 156 5.52 -10.25 -7.87
CA THR A 156 6.34 -9.31 -8.67
C THR A 156 7.20 -9.98 -9.72
N GLY A 157 7.39 -11.30 -9.63
CA GLY A 157 8.35 -12.03 -10.45
C GLY A 157 9.81 -11.88 -10.00
N GLU A 158 10.06 -11.11 -8.93
CA GLU A 158 11.41 -10.82 -8.43
C GLU A 158 11.71 -11.60 -7.15
N GLU A 159 12.98 -11.93 -6.95
CA GLU A 159 13.47 -12.48 -5.70
C GLU A 159 13.54 -11.37 -4.63
N VAL A 160 13.29 -11.76 -3.37
CA VAL A 160 13.39 -10.88 -2.21
C VAL A 160 14.68 -11.17 -1.48
N VAL A 161 15.59 -10.20 -1.44
CA VAL A 161 16.85 -10.29 -0.71
C VAL A 161 16.65 -9.76 0.71
N ARG A 162 16.98 -10.60 1.72
CA ARG A 162 16.87 -10.28 3.15
C ARG A 162 18.21 -10.42 3.84
#